data_90965f0ef34470f34520ae1e32f2628c
#
_entry.id   90965f0ef34470f34520ae1e32f2628c
#
_cell.length_a   1.000
_cell.length_b   1.000
_cell.length_c   1.000
_cell.angle_alpha   90.00
_cell.angle_beta   90.00
_cell.angle_gamma   90.00
#
_symmetry.space_group_name_H-M   'P 1'
#
loop_
_entity.id
_entity.type
_entity.pdbx_description
1 polymer ?
#
loop_
_entity_poly.entity_id
_entity_poly.type
_entity_poly.pdbx_seq_one_letter_code
_entity_poly.pdbx_strand_id
1 'polypeptide(L)'
;EAFVDALVAMATDRTRGWWEEYRELLPTAFLDLAELEHHATLLREVQFLYIPGPLQIEDYARAVFAYRIPELPQEELETRVQHRMRRKTILEGSTPTPYEAIVHEAALRIMVNDRATSRAQLTHLLELSVPEHVIVRVIPFNLEGFAGAASAMTYAGGLVPKLDTVVRDGPHGASFIDSEA
;
A
#
# COMPACT_ATOMS: atom_id res chain seq x y z
N GLU A 1 -15.70 -19.83 17.23
CA GLU A 1 -14.55 -20.76 17.26
C GLU A 1 -13.45 -20.23 16.33
N ALA A 2 -13.60 -20.18 15.02
CA ALA A 2 -12.58 -19.73 14.07
C ALA A 2 -11.99 -18.32 14.37
N PHE A 3 -12.79 -17.37 14.84
CA PHE A 3 -12.31 -16.04 15.23
C PHE A 3 -11.43 -16.09 16.48
N VAL A 4 -11.80 -16.89 17.48
CA VAL A 4 -10.97 -17.07 18.69
C VAL A 4 -9.67 -17.78 18.35
N ASP A 5 -9.72 -18.79 17.49
CA ASP A 5 -8.53 -19.53 17.03
C ASP A 5 -7.58 -18.60 16.26
N ALA A 6 -8.10 -17.72 15.40
CA ALA A 6 -7.31 -16.72 14.71
C ALA A 6 -6.65 -15.72 15.65
N LEU A 7 -7.37 -15.21 16.66
CA LEU A 7 -6.80 -14.32 17.69
C LEU A 7 -5.71 -15.01 18.53
N VAL A 8 -5.92 -16.28 18.88
CA VAL A 8 -4.91 -17.07 19.60
C VAL A 8 -3.66 -17.27 18.74
N ALA A 9 -3.83 -17.58 17.45
CA ALA A 9 -2.70 -17.71 16.52
C ALA A 9 -1.90 -16.40 16.43
N MET A 10 -2.57 -15.26 16.26
CA MET A 10 -1.93 -13.94 16.24
C MET A 10 -1.22 -13.62 17.56
N ALA A 11 -1.84 -13.90 18.71
CA ALA A 11 -1.26 -13.64 20.02
C ALA A 11 -0.06 -14.53 20.36
N THR A 12 0.05 -15.70 19.73
CA THR A 12 1.15 -16.66 19.93
C THR A 12 2.28 -16.47 18.92
N ASP A 13 2.01 -15.80 17.81
CA ASP A 13 3.06 -15.43 16.87
C ASP A 13 3.99 -14.38 17.51
N ARG A 14 5.24 -14.77 17.71
CA ARG A 14 6.29 -13.92 18.25
C ARG A 14 7.34 -13.56 17.21
N THR A 15 7.07 -13.81 15.95
CA THR A 15 7.96 -13.42 14.86
C THR A 15 7.99 -11.91 14.77
N ARG A 16 9.18 -11.34 14.88
CA ARG A 16 9.38 -9.92 14.62
C ARG A 16 9.46 -9.73 13.11
N GLY A 17 8.50 -9.00 12.53
CA GLY A 17 8.55 -8.63 11.13
C GLY A 17 9.65 -7.60 10.85
N TRP A 18 10.02 -7.49 9.58
CA TRP A 18 11.07 -6.56 9.12
C TRP A 18 10.74 -5.09 9.47
N TRP A 19 9.48 -4.71 9.67
CA TRP A 19 9.04 -3.35 10.00
C TRP A 19 9.52 -2.91 11.38
N GLU A 20 9.80 -3.84 12.27
CA GLU A 20 10.33 -3.55 13.62
C GLU A 20 11.67 -2.82 13.59
N GLU A 21 12.48 -3.00 12.55
CA GLU A 21 13.74 -2.27 12.35
C GLU A 21 13.55 -0.76 12.22
N TYR A 22 12.33 -0.31 11.90
CA TYR A 22 11.97 1.10 11.72
C TYR A 22 11.25 1.73 12.92
N ARG A 23 11.09 1.00 14.04
CA ARG A 23 10.32 1.43 15.22
C ARG A 23 10.73 2.79 15.77
N GLU A 24 12.03 3.06 15.84
CA GLU A 24 12.57 4.34 16.33
C GLU A 24 12.82 5.36 15.22
N LEU A 25 12.59 4.98 13.97
CA LEU A 25 12.94 5.79 12.81
C LEU A 25 11.72 6.38 12.10
N LEU A 26 10.57 5.72 12.17
CA LEU A 26 9.35 6.12 11.47
C LEU A 26 8.16 6.18 12.41
N PRO A 27 7.14 7.02 12.09
CA PRO A 27 5.87 7.02 12.81
C PRO A 27 5.23 5.62 12.82
N THR A 28 4.58 5.26 13.93
CA THR A 28 3.95 3.94 14.17
C THR A 28 3.04 3.51 13.01
N ALA A 29 2.28 4.42 12.41
CA ALA A 29 1.38 4.11 11.29
C ALA A 29 2.09 3.48 10.07
N PHE A 30 3.41 3.70 9.89
CA PHE A 30 4.19 3.04 8.85
C PHE A 30 4.42 1.56 9.18
N LEU A 31 4.66 1.28 10.46
CA LEU A 31 4.88 -0.07 10.95
C LEU A 31 3.56 -0.85 10.92
N ASP A 32 2.50 -0.24 11.46
CA ASP A 32 1.16 -0.84 11.50
C ASP A 32 0.65 -1.22 10.11
N LEU A 33 0.89 -0.34 9.12
CA LEU A 33 0.53 -0.62 7.73
C LEU A 33 1.34 -1.77 7.15
N ALA A 34 2.66 -1.81 7.40
CA ALA A 34 3.52 -2.88 6.89
C ALA A 34 3.19 -4.23 7.54
N GLU A 35 2.86 -4.24 8.83
CA GLU A 35 2.42 -5.42 9.56
C GLU A 35 1.07 -5.92 9.04
N LEU A 36 0.10 -5.01 8.85
CA LEU A 36 -1.20 -5.35 8.27
C LEU A 36 -1.06 -5.97 6.89
N GLU A 37 -0.27 -5.36 6.00
CA GLU A 37 -0.02 -5.88 4.65
C GLU A 37 0.66 -7.26 4.66
N HIS A 38 1.61 -7.45 5.58
CA HIS A 38 2.32 -8.72 5.71
C HIS A 38 1.41 -9.89 6.12
N HIS A 39 0.46 -9.63 7.01
CA HIS A 39 -0.47 -10.64 7.52
C HIS A 39 -1.76 -10.75 6.69
N ALA A 40 -1.96 -9.87 5.71
CA ALA A 40 -3.14 -9.90 4.87
C ALA A 40 -3.17 -11.14 3.97
N THR A 41 -4.35 -11.76 3.86
CA THR A 41 -4.62 -12.87 2.93
C THR A 41 -5.01 -12.39 1.54
N LEU A 42 -5.38 -11.12 1.41
CA LEU A 42 -5.76 -10.42 0.19
C LEU A 42 -5.63 -8.91 0.45
N LEU A 43 -5.14 -8.18 -0.54
CA LEU A 43 -5.12 -6.72 -0.52
C LEU A 43 -5.88 -6.16 -1.71
N ARG A 44 -6.75 -5.18 -1.45
CA ARG A 44 -7.41 -4.37 -2.47
C ARG A 44 -7.19 -2.90 -2.16
N GLU A 45 -6.70 -2.15 -3.14
CA GLU A 45 -6.39 -0.74 -2.94
C GLU A 45 -7.01 0.11 -4.03
N VAL A 46 -7.63 1.23 -3.63
CA VAL A 46 -8.17 2.25 -4.54
C VAL A 46 -7.34 3.52 -4.39
N GLN A 47 -6.76 4.00 -5.50
CA GLN A 47 -5.94 5.20 -5.52
C GLN A 47 -6.37 6.15 -6.65
N PHE A 48 -6.37 7.46 -6.37
CA PHE A 48 -6.84 8.49 -7.31
C PHE A 48 -5.71 9.33 -7.90
N LEU A 49 -4.71 9.70 -7.11
CA LEU A 49 -3.67 10.65 -7.51
C LEU A 49 -2.25 10.05 -7.53
N TYR A 50 -2.06 8.91 -6.86
CA TYR A 50 -0.77 8.23 -6.77
C TYR A 50 -0.89 6.77 -7.18
N ILE A 51 0.22 6.20 -7.58
CA ILE A 51 0.35 4.75 -7.73
C ILE A 51 0.36 4.13 -6.33
N PRO A 52 -0.33 3.01 -6.08
CA PRO A 52 -0.26 2.26 -4.83
C PRO A 52 1.16 2.02 -4.34
N GLY A 53 1.38 2.15 -3.04
CA GLY A 53 2.71 2.05 -2.44
C GLY A 53 3.53 0.82 -2.84
N PRO A 54 2.98 -0.40 -2.75
CA PRO A 54 3.70 -1.62 -3.13
C PRO A 54 4.04 -1.71 -4.62
N LEU A 55 3.38 -0.93 -5.48
CA LEU A 55 3.61 -0.91 -6.94
C LEU A 55 4.56 0.20 -7.40
N GLN A 56 5.09 1.04 -6.48
CA GLN A 56 5.98 2.15 -6.83
C GLN A 56 7.41 1.69 -7.09
N ILE A 57 8.09 2.30 -8.06
CA ILE A 57 9.56 2.24 -8.16
C ILE A 57 10.20 3.22 -7.17
N GLU A 58 11.48 3.04 -6.87
CA GLU A 58 12.20 3.84 -5.87
C GLU A 58 12.19 5.33 -6.20
N ASP A 59 12.50 5.71 -7.45
CA ASP A 59 12.53 7.11 -7.87
C ASP A 59 11.16 7.79 -7.75
N TYR A 60 10.07 7.07 -8.04
CA TYR A 60 8.70 7.56 -7.85
C TYR A 60 8.39 7.76 -6.36
N ALA A 61 8.70 6.78 -5.51
CA ALA A 61 8.49 6.87 -4.07
C ALA A 61 9.28 8.02 -3.44
N ARG A 62 10.54 8.19 -3.86
CA ARG A 62 11.42 9.28 -3.47
C ARG A 62 10.81 10.64 -3.80
N ALA A 63 10.34 10.81 -5.02
CA ALA A 63 9.69 12.05 -5.45
C ALA A 63 8.41 12.35 -4.65
N VAL A 64 7.56 11.34 -4.40
CA VAL A 64 6.35 11.49 -3.58
C VAL A 64 6.69 11.99 -2.17
N PHE A 65 7.73 11.46 -1.54
CA PHE A 65 8.13 11.91 -0.20
C PHE A 65 8.83 13.27 -0.22
N ALA A 66 9.57 13.59 -1.28
CA ALA A 66 10.30 14.86 -1.41
C ALA A 66 9.35 16.07 -1.57
N TYR A 67 8.14 15.89 -2.11
CA TYR A 67 7.14 16.98 -2.24
C TYR A 67 6.40 17.32 -0.95
N ARG A 68 6.78 16.73 0.17
CA ARG A 68 6.14 17.02 1.46
C ARG A 68 6.52 18.41 1.99
N ILE A 69 5.54 19.09 2.60
CA ILE A 69 5.74 20.37 3.26
C ILE A 69 5.38 20.24 4.76
N PRO A 70 6.30 20.55 5.69
CA PRO A 70 7.70 20.94 5.46
C PRO A 70 8.53 19.79 4.85
N GLU A 71 9.64 20.14 4.20
CA GLU A 71 10.57 19.14 3.65
C GLU A 71 11.09 18.22 4.75
N LEU A 72 11.25 16.96 4.38
CA LEU A 72 11.82 15.97 5.29
C LEU A 72 13.36 16.11 5.36
N PRO A 73 13.97 15.87 6.53
CA PRO A 73 15.40 15.66 6.60
C PRO A 73 15.82 14.52 5.65
N GLN A 74 16.99 14.64 5.03
CA GLN A 74 17.46 13.67 4.04
C GLN A 74 17.49 12.23 4.58
N GLU A 75 17.92 12.04 5.82
CA GLU A 75 17.97 10.71 6.46
C GLU A 75 16.55 10.12 6.63
N GLU A 76 15.58 10.93 7.02
CA GLU A 76 14.19 10.50 7.15
C GLU A 76 13.58 10.18 5.77
N LEU A 77 13.89 10.97 4.74
CA LEU A 77 13.48 10.72 3.36
C LEU A 77 13.97 9.33 2.90
N GLU A 78 15.27 9.05 3.07
CA GLU A 78 15.86 7.77 2.68
C GLU A 78 15.24 6.60 3.46
N THR A 79 15.03 6.77 4.75
CA THR A 79 14.39 5.78 5.60
C THR A 79 12.98 5.44 5.12
N ARG A 80 12.19 6.45 4.76
CA ARG A 80 10.83 6.26 4.21
C ARG A 80 10.84 5.56 2.86
N VAL A 81 11.79 5.89 2.00
CA VAL A 81 11.96 5.24 0.69
C VAL A 81 12.31 3.77 0.87
N GLN A 82 13.31 3.46 1.71
CA GLN A 82 13.71 2.08 2.01
C GLN A 82 12.55 1.26 2.58
N HIS A 83 11.82 1.81 3.57
CA HIS A 83 10.63 1.18 4.11
C HIS A 83 9.58 0.91 3.02
N ARG A 84 9.32 1.89 2.13
CA ARG A 84 8.39 1.74 1.00
C ARG A 84 8.81 0.61 0.06
N MET A 85 10.08 0.51 -0.24
CA MET A 85 10.60 -0.55 -1.12
C MET A 85 10.49 -1.94 -0.47
N ARG A 86 10.70 -2.05 0.84
CA ARG A 86 10.54 -3.34 1.54
C ARG A 86 9.09 -3.85 1.56
N ARG A 87 8.09 -2.97 1.52
CA ARG A 87 6.67 -3.38 1.43
C ARG A 87 6.34 -4.20 0.18
N LYS A 88 7.14 -4.08 -0.88
CA LYS A 88 6.97 -4.89 -2.11
C LYS A 88 7.13 -6.39 -1.89
N THR A 89 7.77 -6.80 -0.80
CA THR A 89 7.96 -8.23 -0.46
C THR A 89 6.66 -9.00 -0.35
N ILE A 90 5.52 -8.35 -0.13
CA ILE A 90 4.19 -8.99 -0.16
C ILE A 90 3.80 -9.52 -1.54
N LEU A 91 4.38 -8.96 -2.61
CA LEU A 91 4.13 -9.35 -4.00
C LEU A 91 5.14 -10.38 -4.51
N GLU A 92 6.11 -10.77 -3.68
CA GLU A 92 7.26 -11.59 -4.06
C GLU A 92 7.25 -12.94 -3.32
N GLY A 93 8.14 -13.84 -3.72
CA GLY A 93 8.34 -15.12 -3.04
C GLY A 93 7.43 -16.24 -3.55
N SER A 94 7.36 -17.34 -2.79
CA SER A 94 6.63 -18.57 -3.16
C SER A 94 5.13 -18.49 -2.89
N THR A 95 4.70 -17.62 -1.98
CA THR A 95 3.31 -17.41 -1.58
C THR A 95 2.98 -15.91 -1.53
N PRO A 96 3.00 -15.24 -2.71
CA PRO A 96 2.73 -13.81 -2.74
C PRO A 96 1.26 -13.53 -2.36
N THR A 97 1.05 -12.39 -1.70
CA THR A 97 -0.31 -11.94 -1.34
C THR A 97 -1.07 -11.52 -2.60
N PRO A 98 -2.27 -12.06 -2.86
CA PRO A 98 -3.13 -11.57 -3.93
C PRO A 98 -3.39 -10.06 -3.76
N TYR A 99 -3.12 -9.30 -4.81
CA TYR A 99 -3.18 -7.83 -4.77
C TYR A 99 -3.99 -7.27 -5.93
N GLU A 100 -5.05 -6.53 -5.63
CA GLU A 100 -5.86 -5.83 -6.62
C GLU A 100 -5.77 -4.32 -6.41
N ALA A 101 -5.20 -3.62 -7.39
CA ALA A 101 -5.12 -2.17 -7.44
C ALA A 101 -6.18 -1.60 -8.39
N ILE A 102 -7.02 -0.70 -7.89
CA ILE A 102 -7.93 0.12 -8.69
C ILE A 102 -7.39 1.53 -8.71
N VAL A 103 -6.88 1.96 -9.86
CA VAL A 103 -6.17 3.23 -10.02
C VAL A 103 -6.95 4.15 -10.93
N HIS A 104 -7.23 5.38 -10.49
CA HIS A 104 -7.84 6.36 -11.38
C HIS A 104 -6.83 6.80 -12.46
N GLU A 105 -7.30 7.03 -13.67
CA GLU A 105 -6.47 7.46 -14.81
C GLU A 105 -5.62 8.70 -14.50
N ALA A 106 -6.06 9.56 -13.59
CA ALA A 106 -5.29 10.71 -13.14
C ALA A 106 -3.92 10.31 -12.56
N ALA A 107 -3.86 9.26 -11.73
CA ALA A 107 -2.61 8.79 -11.14
C ALA A 107 -1.60 8.30 -12.18
N LEU A 108 -2.09 7.78 -13.32
CA LEU A 108 -1.25 7.35 -14.43
C LEU A 108 -0.75 8.51 -15.30
N ARG A 109 -1.47 9.66 -15.28
CA ARG A 109 -1.15 10.85 -16.07
C ARG A 109 -0.40 11.94 -15.32
N ILE A 110 -0.54 11.98 -14.00
CA ILE A 110 0.22 12.90 -13.16
C ILE A 110 1.70 12.56 -13.26
N MET A 111 2.48 13.55 -13.69
CA MET A 111 3.92 13.40 -13.82
C MET A 111 4.56 13.65 -12.45
N VAL A 112 4.82 12.57 -11.73
CA VAL A 112 5.58 12.61 -10.48
C VAL A 112 7.06 12.66 -10.84
N ASN A 113 7.80 13.66 -10.31
CA ASN A 113 9.17 14.01 -10.67
C ASN A 113 9.28 14.48 -12.12
N ASP A 114 9.63 13.59 -13.05
CA ASP A 114 9.85 13.90 -14.45
C ASP A 114 9.27 12.83 -15.40
N ARG A 115 9.44 13.06 -16.70
CA ARG A 115 8.95 12.15 -17.73
C ARG A 115 9.64 10.78 -17.71
N ALA A 116 10.91 10.73 -17.34
CA ALA A 116 11.69 9.49 -17.29
C ALA A 116 11.19 8.59 -16.16
N THR A 117 11.05 9.16 -14.96
CA THR A 117 10.48 8.49 -13.79
C THR A 117 9.05 8.00 -14.06
N SER A 118 8.19 8.85 -14.62
CA SER A 118 6.80 8.47 -14.96
C SER A 118 6.76 7.32 -15.96
N ARG A 119 7.62 7.34 -16.99
CA ARG A 119 7.70 6.26 -17.97
C ARG A 119 8.18 4.95 -17.33
N ALA A 120 9.23 5.00 -16.50
CA ALA A 120 9.75 3.84 -15.79
C ALA A 120 8.70 3.24 -14.85
N GLN A 121 7.96 4.09 -14.13
CA GLN A 121 6.85 3.65 -13.27
C GLN A 121 5.74 2.94 -14.03
N LEU A 122 5.32 3.47 -15.17
CA LEU A 122 4.28 2.84 -15.99
C LEU A 122 4.76 1.51 -16.61
N THR A 123 6.03 1.44 -17.04
CA THR A 123 6.64 0.19 -17.51
C THR A 123 6.64 -0.86 -16.39
N HIS A 124 7.04 -0.48 -15.18
CA HIS A 124 7.02 -1.36 -14.02
C HIS A 124 5.62 -1.87 -13.68
N LEU A 125 4.57 -1.03 -13.81
CA LEU A 125 3.19 -1.47 -13.62
C LEU A 125 2.77 -2.55 -14.63
N LEU A 126 3.18 -2.42 -15.89
CA LEU A 126 2.90 -3.43 -16.91
C LEU A 126 3.59 -4.76 -16.59
N GLU A 127 4.85 -4.71 -16.12
CA GLU A 127 5.59 -5.91 -15.69
C GLU A 127 4.95 -6.58 -14.48
N LEU A 128 4.53 -5.79 -13.48
CA LEU A 128 3.84 -6.31 -12.29
C LEU A 128 2.43 -6.86 -12.59
N SER A 129 1.83 -6.49 -13.71
CA SER A 129 0.50 -6.99 -14.12
C SER A 129 0.57 -8.34 -14.85
N VAL A 130 1.76 -8.89 -15.11
CA VAL A 130 1.92 -10.18 -15.78
C VAL A 130 1.59 -11.36 -14.86
N PRO A 131 2.03 -11.43 -13.59
CA PRO A 131 1.64 -12.47 -12.66
C PRO A 131 0.16 -12.40 -12.29
N GLU A 132 -0.52 -13.53 -12.19
CA GLU A 132 -1.96 -13.61 -11.90
C GLU A 132 -2.36 -13.07 -10.52
N HIS A 133 -1.44 -13.03 -9.57
CA HIS A 133 -1.71 -12.54 -8.22
C HIS A 133 -1.72 -11.00 -8.11
N VAL A 134 -1.30 -10.27 -9.16
CA VAL A 134 -1.36 -8.81 -9.21
C VAL A 134 -2.32 -8.35 -10.31
N ILE A 135 -3.41 -7.72 -9.92
CA ILE A 135 -4.41 -7.20 -10.84
C ILE A 135 -4.41 -5.67 -10.76
N VAL A 136 -4.17 -5.00 -11.88
CA VAL A 136 -4.29 -3.53 -11.97
C VAL A 136 -5.48 -3.18 -12.84
N ARG A 137 -6.46 -2.49 -12.26
CA ARG A 137 -7.65 -1.96 -12.95
C ARG A 137 -7.59 -0.44 -13.01
N VAL A 138 -8.04 0.12 -14.10
CA VAL A 138 -8.04 1.58 -14.30
C VAL A 138 -9.48 2.09 -14.33
N ILE A 139 -9.74 3.17 -13.58
CA ILE A 139 -10.96 3.98 -13.70
C ILE A 139 -10.64 5.09 -14.71
N PRO A 140 -11.14 5.01 -15.94
CA PRO A 140 -10.85 6.02 -16.96
C PRO A 140 -11.69 7.29 -16.73
N PHE A 141 -11.22 8.44 -17.23
CA PHE A 141 -11.93 9.71 -17.13
C PHE A 141 -13.33 9.71 -17.78
N ASN A 142 -13.53 8.88 -18.78
CA ASN A 142 -14.79 8.80 -19.52
C ASN A 142 -15.73 7.69 -19.01
N LEU A 143 -15.52 7.19 -17.79
CA LEU A 143 -16.42 6.21 -17.18
C LEU A 143 -17.73 6.89 -16.77
N GLU A 144 -18.82 6.52 -17.45
CA GLU A 144 -20.15 7.03 -17.11
C GLU A 144 -20.70 6.39 -15.82
N GLY A 145 -21.46 7.17 -15.05
CA GLY A 145 -22.12 6.67 -13.83
C GLY A 145 -21.19 6.38 -12.67
N PHE A 146 -19.91 6.80 -12.73
CA PHE A 146 -18.98 6.63 -11.62
C PHE A 146 -19.37 7.53 -10.44
N ALA A 147 -19.79 6.91 -9.35
CA ALA A 147 -20.03 7.54 -8.06
C ALA A 147 -19.16 6.84 -7.00
N GLY A 148 -17.86 7.00 -7.15
CA GLY A 148 -16.88 6.26 -6.37
C GLY A 148 -16.62 6.82 -4.98
N ALA A 149 -15.73 6.15 -4.25
CA ALA A 149 -15.26 6.60 -2.96
C ALA A 149 -14.58 7.97 -3.06
N ALA A 150 -14.83 8.83 -2.07
CA ALA A 150 -14.26 10.17 -2.03
C ALA A 150 -12.78 10.19 -1.63
N SER A 151 -12.20 9.06 -1.20
CA SER A 151 -10.82 8.97 -0.72
C SER A 151 -10.17 7.65 -1.12
N ALA A 152 -8.84 7.67 -1.20
CA ALA A 152 -8.05 6.46 -1.30
C ALA A 152 -8.28 5.56 -0.08
N MET A 153 -8.25 4.24 -0.31
CA MET A 153 -8.41 3.25 0.75
C MET A 153 -7.71 1.94 0.39
N THR A 154 -7.29 1.22 1.40
CA THR A 154 -6.77 -0.14 1.29
C THR A 154 -7.66 -1.07 2.12
N TYR A 155 -8.19 -2.13 1.53
CA TYR A 155 -8.83 -3.23 2.21
C TYR A 155 -7.81 -4.37 2.38
N ALA A 156 -7.62 -4.81 3.60
CA ALA A 156 -6.80 -5.96 3.95
C ALA A 156 -7.69 -7.08 4.49
N GLY A 157 -7.74 -8.21 3.78
CA GLY A 157 -8.45 -9.40 4.23
C GLY A 157 -7.66 -10.10 5.34
N GLY A 158 -8.32 -10.36 6.46
CA GLY A 158 -7.76 -11.09 7.59
C GLY A 158 -7.88 -12.62 7.42
N LEU A 159 -7.41 -13.38 8.41
CA LEU A 159 -7.58 -14.83 8.47
C LEU A 159 -9.06 -15.25 8.55
N VAL A 160 -9.90 -14.39 9.05
CA VAL A 160 -11.37 -14.54 9.10
C VAL A 160 -12.00 -13.17 8.83
N PRO A 161 -13.22 -13.08 8.27
CA PRO A 161 -13.84 -11.81 7.90
C PRO A 161 -13.96 -10.77 9.02
N LYS A 162 -14.02 -11.20 10.28
CA LYS A 162 -14.05 -10.29 11.45
C LYS A 162 -12.71 -9.58 11.70
N LEU A 163 -11.63 -9.99 11.04
CA LEU A 163 -10.32 -9.37 11.11
C LEU A 163 -9.99 -8.57 9.83
N ASP A 164 -10.96 -8.43 8.94
CA ASP A 164 -10.80 -7.56 7.77
C ASP A 164 -10.65 -6.11 8.23
N THR A 165 -9.71 -5.40 7.65
CA THR A 165 -9.39 -4.04 8.03
C THR A 165 -9.39 -3.12 6.82
N VAL A 166 -9.98 -1.94 6.94
CA VAL A 166 -9.89 -0.88 5.94
C VAL A 166 -8.96 0.21 6.46
N VAL A 167 -7.95 0.55 5.68
CA VAL A 167 -7.06 1.68 5.94
C VAL A 167 -7.47 2.84 5.06
N ARG A 168 -7.63 4.02 5.65
CA ARG A 168 -7.86 5.28 4.92
C ARG A 168 -6.72 6.25 5.19
N ASP A 169 -6.14 6.77 4.13
CA ASP A 169 -5.17 7.85 4.22
C ASP A 169 -5.88 9.18 4.45
N GLY A 170 -5.42 9.93 5.43
CA GLY A 170 -5.95 11.24 5.77
C GLY A 170 -4.84 12.26 6.02
N PRO A 171 -5.19 13.56 6.11
CA PRO A 171 -4.21 14.63 6.35
C PRO A 171 -3.49 14.52 7.70
N HIS A 172 -4.04 13.75 8.63
CA HIS A 172 -3.48 13.51 9.96
C HIS A 172 -2.82 12.12 10.12
N GLY A 173 -2.70 11.36 9.03
CA GLY A 173 -2.16 10.00 9.00
C GLY A 173 -3.19 8.95 8.58
N ALA A 174 -2.76 7.70 8.57
CA ALA A 174 -3.63 6.55 8.29
C ALA A 174 -4.60 6.29 9.45
N SER A 175 -5.84 5.95 9.12
CA SER A 175 -6.83 5.44 10.08
C SER A 175 -7.20 4.01 9.72
N PHE A 176 -7.20 3.13 10.73
CA PHE A 176 -7.54 1.71 10.60
C PHE A 176 -8.96 1.51 11.11
N ILE A 177 -9.80 0.86 10.30
CA ILE A 177 -11.22 0.65 10.57
C ILE A 177 -11.49 -0.84 10.45
N ASP A 178 -11.95 -1.45 11.55
CA ASP A 178 -12.30 -2.86 11.59
C ASP A 178 -13.70 -3.12 10.99
N SER A 179 -13.98 -4.38 10.67
CA SER A 179 -15.22 -4.81 9.99
C SER A 179 -16.53 -4.58 10.79
N GLU A 180 -16.43 -4.21 12.07
CA GLU A 180 -17.59 -3.93 12.93
C GLU A 180 -17.93 -2.43 13.07
N ALA A 181 -17.23 -1.54 12.35
CA ALA A 181 -17.41 -0.08 12.42
C ALA A 181 -18.33 0.46 11.31
#